data_d5ca8305942bd02c53511d3a6344c411
#
_entry.id   d5ca8305942bd02c53511d3a6344c411
#
_cell.length_a   1.000
_cell.length_b   1.000
_cell.length_c   1.000
_cell.angle_alpha   90.00
_cell.angle_beta   90.00
_cell.angle_gamma   90.00
#
_symmetry.space_group_name_H-M   'P 1'
#
loop_
_entity.id
_entity.type
_entity.pdbx_description
1 polymer ?
#
loop_
_entity_poly.entity_id
_entity_poly.type
_entity_poly.pdbx_seq_one_letter_code
_entity_poly.pdbx_strand_id
1 'polypeptide(L)'
;MKRVLLSAPFDKPWSNGPYLETALRELGCDVRRFDFRSSQDPNEQIVRMAQDLSPALHIVWKGEAYLPETLHRLSELGTYSVLWHPDISLPPWLPALAQAADLCCVQSRAMLGPFGRAGIRDPQWLMEGVTPSCFAYDTITPAEWRKYECDVGLIGTVDHVPGYLRRLWALERLMREGWHVKWWGRRVSLLRNPVRAWLSPARRAWGGGPVWGPSYAKACHCAKVLLTLPPDPQAPGGLSNGAFMATGVGAFYLSLYRQGMEEFFDLGREVVAFHDEDEMVEKVRYYLSHEEERRAVAEAGRQRTLGNYTNHHAFRRLFSIIAGRGGPRA
;
A
#
# COMPACT_ATOMS: atom_id res chain seq x y z
N MET A 1 -9.12 25.29 10.62
CA MET A 1 -8.95 23.83 10.53
C MET A 1 -9.92 23.32 9.45
N LYS A 2 -9.43 22.63 8.42
CA LYS A 2 -10.31 22.13 7.37
C LYS A 2 -11.08 20.92 7.83
N ARG A 3 -12.37 20.92 7.58
CA ARG A 3 -13.23 19.78 7.78
C ARG A 3 -13.17 18.89 6.54
N VAL A 4 -12.66 17.66 6.72
CA VAL A 4 -12.48 16.68 5.66
C VAL A 4 -13.37 15.48 5.94
N LEU A 5 -14.17 15.08 4.96
CA LEU A 5 -14.92 13.84 4.95
C LEU A 5 -14.07 12.80 4.22
N LEU A 6 -13.60 11.76 4.91
CA LEU A 6 -12.78 10.69 4.34
C LEU A 6 -13.60 9.43 4.16
N SER A 7 -13.91 9.10 2.92
CA SER A 7 -14.56 7.84 2.53
C SER A 7 -13.51 6.83 2.11
N ALA A 8 -13.30 5.82 2.94
CA ALA A 8 -12.32 4.76 2.70
C ALA A 8 -12.76 3.47 3.39
N PRO A 9 -12.18 2.32 3.06
CA PRO A 9 -12.37 1.10 3.84
C PRO A 9 -11.72 1.24 5.23
N PHE A 10 -12.48 0.89 6.27
CA PHE A 10 -12.02 0.80 7.66
C PHE A 10 -12.36 -0.58 8.27
N ASP A 11 -13.01 -1.43 7.50
CA ASP A 11 -13.60 -2.69 7.90
C ASP A 11 -12.60 -3.77 8.33
N LYS A 12 -11.33 -3.61 7.99
CA LYS A 12 -10.29 -4.62 8.23
C LYS A 12 -8.98 -4.00 8.72
N PRO A 13 -8.15 -4.76 9.47
CA PRO A 13 -6.86 -4.25 9.98
C PRO A 13 -5.88 -3.80 8.89
N TRP A 14 -6.08 -4.26 7.65
CA TRP A 14 -5.24 -3.89 6.49
C TRP A 14 -5.86 -2.82 5.60
N SER A 15 -6.99 -2.26 6.00
CA SER A 15 -7.63 -1.17 5.27
C SER A 15 -6.80 0.10 5.33
N ASN A 16 -6.77 0.86 4.23
CA ASN A 16 -5.96 2.08 4.13
C ASN A 16 -6.57 3.25 4.92
N GLY A 17 -7.88 3.22 5.18
CA GLY A 17 -8.60 4.29 5.86
C GLY A 17 -7.93 4.79 7.16
N PRO A 18 -7.55 3.92 8.10
CA PRO A 18 -6.88 4.35 9.33
C PRO A 18 -5.56 5.08 9.11
N TYR A 19 -4.73 4.66 8.13
CA TYR A 19 -3.46 5.30 7.81
C TYR A 19 -3.66 6.68 7.18
N LEU A 20 -4.64 6.81 6.29
CA LEU A 20 -5.00 8.07 5.64
C LEU A 20 -5.61 9.05 6.67
N GLU A 21 -6.53 8.56 7.53
CA GLU A 21 -7.12 9.37 8.60
C GLU A 21 -6.06 9.93 9.54
N THR A 22 -5.13 9.08 10.00
CA THR A 22 -4.05 9.50 10.90
C THR A 22 -3.21 10.59 10.26
N ALA A 23 -2.76 10.42 9.02
CA ALA A 23 -1.94 11.42 8.32
C ALA A 23 -2.68 12.76 8.13
N LEU A 24 -3.98 12.74 7.81
CA LEU A 24 -4.80 13.96 7.71
C LEU A 24 -4.92 14.69 9.05
N ARG A 25 -5.15 13.95 10.15
CA ARG A 25 -5.22 14.51 11.50
C ARG A 25 -3.89 15.12 11.93
N GLU A 26 -2.78 14.45 11.65
CA GLU A 26 -1.42 14.95 11.92
C GLU A 26 -1.09 16.21 11.10
N LEU A 27 -1.75 16.41 9.95
CA LEU A 27 -1.70 17.65 9.17
C LEU A 27 -2.67 18.74 9.68
N GLY A 28 -3.35 18.51 10.80
CA GLY A 28 -4.26 19.49 11.42
C GLY A 28 -5.66 19.53 10.83
N CYS A 29 -6.08 18.53 10.05
CA CYS A 29 -7.45 18.44 9.53
C CYS A 29 -8.43 17.94 10.60
N ASP A 30 -9.66 18.48 10.59
CA ASP A 30 -10.81 17.86 11.29
C ASP A 30 -11.40 16.78 10.39
N VAL A 31 -11.06 15.51 10.66
CA VAL A 31 -11.44 14.39 9.79
C VAL A 31 -12.66 13.68 10.34
N ARG A 32 -13.67 13.54 9.49
CA ARG A 32 -14.80 12.64 9.67
C ARG A 32 -14.67 11.46 8.73
N ARG A 33 -14.50 10.27 9.30
CA ARG A 33 -14.40 9.03 8.55
C ARG A 33 -15.75 8.49 8.16
N PHE A 34 -15.83 7.86 6.99
CA PHE A 34 -16.97 7.09 6.52
C PHE A 34 -16.50 5.78 5.88
N ASP A 35 -16.92 4.67 6.46
CA ASP A 35 -16.67 3.34 5.89
C ASP A 35 -17.82 2.95 4.99
N PHE A 36 -17.69 3.19 3.69
CA PHE A 36 -18.73 2.88 2.70
C PHE A 36 -18.99 1.37 2.53
N ARG A 37 -18.02 0.51 2.92
CA ARG A 37 -18.20 -0.95 2.85
C ARG A 37 -19.05 -1.51 3.97
N SER A 38 -19.12 -0.82 5.07
CA SER A 38 -19.94 -1.20 6.23
C SER A 38 -21.34 -0.58 6.20
N SER A 39 -21.61 0.30 5.22
CA SER A 39 -22.89 0.96 5.05
C SER A 39 -23.86 0.15 4.18
N GLN A 40 -25.14 0.11 4.54
CA GLN A 40 -26.20 -0.46 3.71
C GLN A 40 -26.61 0.47 2.55
N ASP A 41 -26.53 1.78 2.77
CA ASP A 41 -26.81 2.82 1.78
C ASP A 41 -25.73 3.91 1.85
N PRO A 42 -24.56 3.67 1.24
CA PRO A 42 -23.45 4.61 1.31
C PRO A 42 -23.73 5.95 0.62
N ASN A 43 -24.60 5.96 -0.40
CA ASN A 43 -24.92 7.14 -1.18
C ASN A 43 -25.75 8.15 -0.39
N GLU A 44 -26.82 7.69 0.26
CA GLU A 44 -27.66 8.57 1.08
C GLU A 44 -26.96 8.97 2.38
N GLN A 45 -26.25 8.04 3.02
CA GLN A 45 -25.56 8.35 4.28
C GLN A 45 -24.48 9.40 4.12
N ILE A 46 -23.67 9.35 3.05
CA ILE A 46 -22.61 10.32 2.82
C ILE A 46 -23.17 11.73 2.56
N VAL A 47 -24.29 11.84 1.84
CA VAL A 47 -24.96 13.11 1.58
C VAL A 47 -25.51 13.72 2.87
N ARG A 48 -26.17 12.92 3.72
CA ARG A 48 -26.64 13.38 5.04
C ARG A 48 -25.48 13.85 5.90
N MET A 49 -24.38 13.10 5.95
CA MET A 49 -23.17 13.52 6.66
C MET A 49 -22.62 14.84 6.14
N ALA A 50 -22.64 15.07 4.83
CA ALA A 50 -22.19 16.33 4.24
C ALA A 50 -23.13 17.50 4.59
N GLN A 51 -24.44 17.30 4.63
CA GLN A 51 -25.43 18.28 5.08
C GLN A 51 -25.17 18.70 6.53
N ASP A 52 -24.96 17.74 7.41
CA ASP A 52 -24.73 18.00 8.85
C ASP A 52 -23.37 18.67 9.13
N LEU A 53 -22.34 18.28 8.41
CA LEU A 53 -20.95 18.66 8.68
C LEU A 53 -20.49 19.84 7.85
N SER A 54 -21.10 20.10 6.69
CA SER A 54 -20.62 21.08 5.70
C SER A 54 -19.11 20.97 5.46
N PRO A 55 -18.60 19.79 5.01
CA PRO A 55 -17.17 19.60 4.81
C PRO A 55 -16.70 20.38 3.59
N ALA A 56 -15.53 21.01 3.67
CA ALA A 56 -14.94 21.68 2.52
C ALA A 56 -14.40 20.69 1.49
N LEU A 57 -14.03 19.48 1.94
CA LEU A 57 -13.36 18.47 1.12
C LEU A 57 -13.89 17.08 1.45
N HIS A 58 -14.23 16.33 0.41
CA HIS A 58 -14.54 14.91 0.47
C HIS A 58 -13.45 14.13 -0.30
N ILE A 59 -12.75 13.23 0.37
CA ILE A 59 -11.76 12.36 -0.23
C ILE A 59 -12.33 10.95 -0.30
N VAL A 60 -12.44 10.42 -1.52
CA VAL A 60 -12.94 9.07 -1.81
C VAL A 60 -11.76 8.19 -2.18
N TRP A 61 -11.41 7.26 -1.33
CA TRP A 61 -10.43 6.22 -1.61
C TRP A 61 -11.12 5.01 -2.24
N LYS A 62 -10.80 4.69 -3.51
CA LYS A 62 -11.42 3.69 -4.39
C LYS A 62 -12.76 4.13 -4.97
N GLY A 63 -13.83 4.16 -4.17
CA GLY A 63 -15.14 4.69 -4.58
C GLY A 63 -16.11 3.69 -5.20
N GLU A 64 -15.84 2.37 -5.14
CA GLU A 64 -16.64 1.33 -5.79
C GLU A 64 -18.12 1.23 -5.36
N ALA A 65 -18.48 1.89 -4.26
CA ALA A 65 -19.86 1.90 -3.74
C ALA A 65 -20.63 3.17 -4.09
N TYR A 66 -19.98 4.15 -4.73
CA TYR A 66 -20.62 5.43 -5.03
C TYR A 66 -21.17 5.49 -6.44
N LEU A 67 -22.27 6.25 -6.57
CA LEU A 67 -22.86 6.63 -7.84
C LEU A 67 -22.40 8.06 -8.23
N PRO A 68 -22.29 8.39 -9.53
CA PRO A 68 -21.97 9.74 -9.98
C PRO A 68 -22.88 10.81 -9.38
N GLU A 69 -24.18 10.53 -9.29
CA GLU A 69 -25.22 11.42 -8.74
C GLU A 69 -24.94 11.83 -7.29
N THR A 70 -24.29 10.93 -6.52
CA THR A 70 -23.88 11.22 -5.14
C THR A 70 -22.86 12.33 -5.10
N LEU A 71 -21.85 12.30 -5.99
CA LEU A 71 -20.83 13.35 -6.07
C LEU A 71 -21.41 14.68 -6.56
N HIS A 72 -22.37 14.65 -7.49
CA HIS A 72 -23.09 15.87 -7.90
C HIS A 72 -23.85 16.51 -6.73
N ARG A 73 -24.59 15.72 -5.94
CA ARG A 73 -25.28 16.20 -4.75
C ARG A 73 -24.32 16.79 -3.70
N LEU A 74 -23.13 16.20 -3.54
CA LEU A 74 -22.09 16.75 -2.65
C LEU A 74 -21.55 18.09 -3.19
N SER A 75 -21.37 18.22 -4.49
CA SER A 75 -20.97 19.47 -5.14
C SER A 75 -22.03 20.57 -4.96
N GLU A 76 -23.32 20.25 -5.07
CA GLU A 76 -24.43 21.18 -4.79
C GLU A 76 -24.42 21.69 -3.34
N LEU A 77 -23.93 20.88 -2.40
CA LEU A 77 -23.71 21.25 -1.00
C LEU A 77 -22.43 22.06 -0.76
N GLY A 78 -21.66 22.37 -1.83
CA GLY A 78 -20.39 23.10 -1.74
C GLY A 78 -19.20 22.24 -1.30
N THR A 79 -19.33 20.93 -1.31
CA THR A 79 -18.26 20.00 -0.95
C THR A 79 -17.42 19.63 -2.18
N TYR A 80 -16.13 19.93 -2.16
CA TYR A 80 -15.17 19.56 -3.21
C TYR A 80 -14.82 18.07 -3.11
N SER A 81 -15.09 17.27 -4.14
CA SER A 81 -14.90 15.82 -4.14
C SER A 81 -13.63 15.40 -4.89
N VAL A 82 -12.77 14.63 -4.22
CA VAL A 82 -11.57 14.01 -4.81
C VAL A 82 -11.73 12.51 -4.85
N LEU A 83 -11.72 11.93 -6.04
CA LEU A 83 -11.63 10.49 -6.22
C LEU A 83 -10.17 10.07 -6.34
N TRP A 84 -9.65 9.31 -5.37
CA TRP A 84 -8.30 8.77 -5.39
C TRP A 84 -8.33 7.26 -5.64
N HIS A 85 -8.01 6.85 -6.88
CA HIS A 85 -8.01 5.45 -7.29
C HIS A 85 -6.61 4.83 -7.18
N PRO A 86 -6.41 3.86 -6.27
CA PRO A 86 -5.08 3.27 -6.00
C PRO A 86 -4.72 2.12 -6.93
N ASP A 87 -5.71 1.48 -7.57
CA ASP A 87 -5.48 0.26 -8.33
C ASP A 87 -5.02 0.56 -9.77
N ILE A 88 -4.21 -0.35 -10.35
CA ILE A 88 -3.78 -0.29 -11.75
C ILE A 88 -4.86 -0.96 -12.61
N SER A 89 -6.04 -0.37 -12.62
CA SER A 89 -7.21 -0.89 -13.33
C SER A 89 -8.18 0.23 -13.67
N LEU A 90 -9.00 0.01 -14.68
CA LEU A 90 -10.07 0.92 -15.09
C LEU A 90 -11.38 0.13 -15.17
N PRO A 91 -12.02 -0.18 -14.03
CA PRO A 91 -13.27 -0.91 -14.01
C PRO A 91 -14.39 -0.09 -14.64
N PRO A 92 -15.45 -0.74 -15.21
CA PRO A 92 -16.51 -0.06 -15.98
C PRO A 92 -17.24 1.08 -15.24
N TRP A 93 -17.36 0.99 -13.92
CA TRP A 93 -18.01 2.02 -13.09
C TRP A 93 -17.17 3.28 -12.87
N LEU A 94 -15.85 3.17 -12.99
CA LEU A 94 -14.91 4.22 -12.56
C LEU A 94 -14.96 5.49 -13.45
N PRO A 95 -15.03 5.41 -14.79
CA PRO A 95 -15.04 6.63 -15.63
C PRO A 95 -16.17 7.60 -15.29
N ALA A 96 -17.38 7.09 -15.14
CA ALA A 96 -18.53 7.93 -14.80
C ALA A 96 -18.39 8.59 -13.43
N LEU A 97 -17.94 7.84 -12.42
CA LEU A 97 -17.70 8.38 -11.09
C LEU A 97 -16.55 9.41 -11.08
N ALA A 98 -15.47 9.15 -11.83
CA ALA A 98 -14.34 10.05 -11.91
C ALA A 98 -14.65 11.36 -12.65
N GLN A 99 -15.58 11.33 -13.62
CA GLN A 99 -16.06 12.52 -14.31
C GLN A 99 -16.98 13.39 -13.41
N ALA A 100 -17.68 12.78 -12.47
CA ALA A 100 -18.51 13.49 -11.49
C ALA A 100 -17.69 14.08 -10.31
N ALA A 101 -16.47 13.65 -10.12
CA ALA A 101 -15.56 14.22 -9.10
C ALA A 101 -14.91 15.52 -9.61
N ASP A 102 -14.66 16.47 -8.70
CA ASP A 102 -13.94 17.73 -9.02
C ASP A 102 -12.46 17.45 -9.37
N LEU A 103 -11.91 16.36 -8.81
CA LEU A 103 -10.53 15.92 -9.06
C LEU A 103 -10.45 14.40 -9.03
N CYS A 104 -9.81 13.82 -10.04
CA CYS A 104 -9.45 12.40 -10.06
C CYS A 104 -7.94 12.22 -9.91
N CYS A 105 -7.52 11.41 -8.95
CA CYS A 105 -6.13 11.05 -8.71
C CYS A 105 -5.91 9.56 -8.94
N VAL A 106 -4.76 9.21 -9.53
CA VAL A 106 -4.31 7.84 -9.78
C VAL A 106 -2.96 7.59 -9.14
N GLN A 107 -2.74 6.39 -8.61
CA GLN A 107 -1.49 6.04 -7.95
C GLN A 107 -0.36 5.74 -8.93
N SER A 108 -0.66 5.23 -10.11
CA SER A 108 0.32 4.91 -11.16
C SER A 108 0.31 5.93 -12.28
N ARG A 109 1.48 6.47 -12.65
CA ARG A 109 1.62 7.34 -13.83
C ARG A 109 1.17 6.65 -15.13
N ALA A 110 1.33 5.34 -15.23
CA ALA A 110 0.90 4.56 -16.38
C ALA A 110 -0.63 4.60 -16.58
N MET A 111 -1.40 4.94 -15.55
CA MET A 111 -2.85 5.08 -15.64
C MET A 111 -3.32 6.45 -16.14
N LEU A 112 -2.46 7.47 -16.20
CA LEU A 112 -2.86 8.81 -16.68
C LEU A 112 -3.39 8.77 -18.12
N GLY A 113 -2.69 8.11 -19.02
CA GLY A 113 -3.12 7.95 -20.41
C GLY A 113 -4.44 7.17 -20.57
N PRO A 114 -4.57 5.96 -20.00
CA PRO A 114 -5.81 5.21 -20.01
C PRO A 114 -7.01 5.99 -19.43
N PHE A 115 -6.83 6.73 -18.34
CA PHE A 115 -7.88 7.55 -17.73
C PHE A 115 -8.28 8.72 -18.64
N GLY A 116 -7.30 9.40 -19.26
CA GLY A 116 -7.59 10.47 -20.23
C GLY A 116 -8.38 9.93 -21.44
N ARG A 117 -8.02 8.76 -22.00
CA ARG A 117 -8.77 8.11 -23.09
C ARG A 117 -10.18 7.68 -22.69
N ALA A 118 -10.41 7.43 -21.41
CA ALA A 118 -11.77 7.14 -20.87
C ALA A 118 -12.59 8.41 -20.61
N GLY A 119 -12.13 9.58 -21.03
CA GLY A 119 -12.82 10.86 -20.90
C GLY A 119 -12.71 11.51 -19.52
N ILE A 120 -11.85 11.00 -18.65
CA ILE A 120 -11.60 11.62 -17.34
C ILE A 120 -10.71 12.85 -17.57
N ARG A 121 -11.21 14.02 -17.15
CA ARG A 121 -10.54 15.29 -17.39
C ARG A 121 -9.33 15.45 -16.46
N ASP A 122 -8.14 15.62 -17.06
CA ASP A 122 -6.88 15.96 -16.40
C ASP A 122 -6.62 15.14 -15.10
N PRO A 123 -6.55 13.78 -15.21
CA PRO A 123 -6.28 12.94 -14.05
C PRO A 123 -4.88 13.24 -13.49
N GLN A 124 -4.76 13.34 -12.17
CA GLN A 124 -3.51 13.69 -11.51
C GLN A 124 -2.82 12.45 -10.94
N TRP A 125 -1.51 12.42 -11.06
CA TRP A 125 -0.73 11.41 -10.36
C TRP A 125 -0.53 11.78 -8.89
N LEU A 126 -0.94 10.88 -8.01
CA LEU A 126 -0.81 11.02 -6.56
C LEU A 126 -0.47 9.68 -5.94
N MET A 127 0.80 9.51 -5.55
CA MET A 127 1.27 8.27 -4.93
C MET A 127 0.89 8.23 -3.46
N GLU A 128 0.30 7.12 -3.02
CA GLU A 128 0.12 6.82 -1.60
C GLU A 128 1.48 6.51 -0.96
N GLY A 129 1.66 6.90 0.29
CA GLY A 129 2.87 6.65 1.05
C GLY A 129 2.62 5.88 2.34
N VAL A 130 3.61 5.87 3.20
CA VAL A 130 3.50 5.34 4.56
C VAL A 130 3.03 6.43 5.53
N THR A 131 2.33 6.04 6.59
CA THR A 131 2.08 6.90 7.77
C THR A 131 2.92 6.38 8.93
N PRO A 132 4.11 6.95 9.19
CA PRO A 132 5.10 6.34 10.08
C PRO A 132 4.59 6.10 11.50
N SER A 133 3.78 7.00 12.05
CA SER A 133 3.20 6.89 13.39
C SER A 133 2.34 5.64 13.58
N CYS A 134 1.68 5.16 12.52
CA CYS A 134 0.88 3.93 12.55
C CYS A 134 1.73 2.65 12.67
N PHE A 135 3.03 2.74 12.48
CA PHE A 135 3.98 1.61 12.55
C PHE A 135 4.91 1.72 13.77
N ALA A 136 4.75 2.77 14.58
CA ALA A 136 5.57 2.98 15.76
C ALA A 136 5.37 1.89 16.81
N TYR A 137 6.46 1.54 17.49
CA TYR A 137 6.47 0.62 18.64
C TYR A 137 7.61 1.00 19.57
N ASP A 138 7.46 0.73 20.86
CA ASP A 138 8.48 1.09 21.85
C ASP A 138 9.61 0.08 21.88
N THR A 139 9.28 -1.22 22.00
CA THR A 139 10.26 -2.29 22.14
C THR A 139 9.82 -3.56 21.41
N ILE A 140 10.78 -4.43 21.13
CA ILE A 140 10.52 -5.80 20.69
C ILE A 140 10.86 -6.73 21.85
N THR A 141 9.86 -7.40 22.38
CA THR A 141 10.06 -8.36 23.47
C THR A 141 10.84 -9.61 22.99
N PRO A 142 11.51 -10.36 23.89
CA PRO A 142 12.18 -11.61 23.50
C PRO A 142 11.24 -12.64 22.85
N ALA A 143 9.97 -12.64 23.22
CA ALA A 143 8.97 -13.51 22.61
C ALA A 143 8.62 -13.08 21.17
N GLU A 144 8.49 -11.77 20.94
CA GLU A 144 8.26 -11.22 19.60
C GLU A 144 9.50 -11.40 18.72
N TRP A 145 10.70 -11.22 19.28
CA TRP A 145 11.93 -11.47 18.55
C TRP A 145 11.94 -12.91 18.01
N ARG A 146 11.77 -13.93 18.88
CA ARG A 146 11.68 -15.34 18.46
C ARG A 146 10.57 -15.60 17.44
N LYS A 147 9.46 -14.87 17.55
CA LYS A 147 8.35 -14.98 16.59
C LYS A 147 8.72 -14.47 15.20
N TYR A 148 9.44 -13.37 15.13
CA TYR A 148 9.66 -12.65 13.86
C TYR A 148 11.05 -12.85 13.27
N GLU A 149 12.08 -13.20 14.04
CA GLU A 149 13.45 -13.36 13.54
C GLU A 149 13.54 -14.39 12.42
N CYS A 150 14.20 -14.03 11.33
CA CYS A 150 14.50 -14.90 10.19
C CYS A 150 15.57 -14.29 9.30
N ASP A 151 16.19 -15.13 8.46
CA ASP A 151 17.10 -14.63 7.44
C ASP A 151 16.31 -13.95 6.32
N VAL A 152 15.22 -14.57 5.85
CA VAL A 152 14.35 -13.99 4.82
C VAL A 152 12.90 -14.03 5.27
N GLY A 153 12.29 -12.85 5.32
CA GLY A 153 10.87 -12.65 5.62
C GLY A 153 10.06 -12.29 4.36
N LEU A 154 8.82 -12.75 4.28
CA LEU A 154 7.86 -12.33 3.27
C LEU A 154 6.54 -11.98 3.95
N ILE A 155 5.99 -10.79 3.65
CA ILE A 155 4.68 -10.36 4.15
C ILE A 155 3.71 -10.30 2.98
N GLY A 156 2.67 -11.14 3.04
CA GLY A 156 1.64 -11.19 2.01
C GLY A 156 1.01 -12.54 1.82
N THR A 157 0.05 -12.63 0.91
CA THR A 157 -0.61 -13.89 0.56
C THR A 157 0.36 -14.80 -0.19
N VAL A 158 0.47 -16.05 0.28
CA VAL A 158 1.19 -17.14 -0.40
C VAL A 158 0.18 -18.22 -0.71
N ASP A 159 0.07 -18.62 -1.98
CA ASP A 159 -0.97 -19.53 -2.42
C ASP A 159 -0.56 -20.31 -3.68
N HIS A 160 -1.26 -21.43 -3.95
CA HIS A 160 -1.15 -22.25 -5.14
C HIS A 160 -1.99 -21.74 -6.34
N VAL A 161 -2.44 -20.47 -6.29
CA VAL A 161 -3.19 -19.86 -7.40
C VAL A 161 -2.29 -18.93 -8.22
N PRO A 162 -2.59 -18.72 -9.51
CA PRO A 162 -1.87 -17.77 -10.34
C PRO A 162 -1.69 -16.41 -9.66
N GLY A 163 -0.54 -15.77 -9.86
CA GLY A 163 -0.18 -14.53 -9.20
C GLY A 163 0.52 -14.71 -7.83
N TYR A 164 0.24 -15.80 -7.10
CA TYR A 164 0.90 -16.08 -5.81
C TYR A 164 1.84 -17.28 -5.83
N LEU A 165 1.78 -18.15 -6.84
CA LEU A 165 2.66 -19.32 -7.00
C LEU A 165 4.14 -18.96 -6.95
N ARG A 166 4.52 -17.82 -7.56
CA ARG A 166 5.91 -17.35 -7.55
C ARG A 166 6.43 -17.12 -6.14
N ARG A 167 5.59 -16.59 -5.22
CA ARG A 167 5.95 -16.42 -3.81
C ARG A 167 6.20 -17.77 -3.14
N LEU A 168 5.36 -18.74 -3.42
CA LEU A 168 5.50 -20.08 -2.89
C LEU A 168 6.82 -20.71 -3.35
N TRP A 169 7.12 -20.69 -4.66
CA TRP A 169 8.35 -21.25 -5.22
C TRP A 169 9.60 -20.54 -4.69
N ALA A 170 9.57 -19.21 -4.58
CA ALA A 170 10.67 -18.47 -4.02
C ALA A 170 10.95 -18.87 -2.55
N LEU A 171 9.92 -18.99 -1.72
CA LEU A 171 10.09 -19.47 -0.34
C LEU A 171 10.68 -20.88 -0.31
N GLU A 172 10.16 -21.81 -1.12
CA GLU A 172 10.65 -23.18 -1.19
C GLU A 172 12.09 -23.26 -1.73
N ARG A 173 12.47 -22.38 -2.68
CA ARG A 173 13.83 -22.26 -3.20
C ARG A 173 14.79 -21.79 -2.11
N LEU A 174 14.45 -20.73 -1.37
CA LEU A 174 15.27 -20.19 -0.28
C LEU A 174 15.41 -21.17 0.88
N MET A 175 14.37 -21.94 1.20
CA MET A 175 14.44 -23.00 2.22
C MET A 175 15.39 -24.13 1.83
N ARG A 176 15.51 -24.45 0.52
CA ARG A 176 16.46 -25.45 0.01
C ARG A 176 17.93 -24.99 0.13
N GLU A 177 18.19 -23.68 0.16
CA GLU A 177 19.51 -23.12 0.47
C GLU A 177 19.89 -23.23 1.96
N GLY A 178 18.96 -23.69 2.82
CA GLY A 178 19.18 -23.87 4.25
C GLY A 178 18.92 -22.62 5.09
N TRP A 179 18.40 -21.56 4.53
CA TRP A 179 18.12 -20.32 5.27
C TRP A 179 16.85 -20.42 6.11
N HIS A 180 16.85 -19.68 7.23
CA HIS A 180 15.67 -19.54 8.07
C HIS A 180 14.68 -18.58 7.42
N VAL A 181 13.63 -19.14 6.79
CA VAL A 181 12.61 -18.39 6.04
C VAL A 181 11.32 -18.33 6.84
N LYS A 182 10.70 -17.16 6.92
CA LYS A 182 9.35 -16.98 7.48
C LYS A 182 8.46 -16.17 6.54
N TRP A 183 7.16 -16.44 6.58
CA TRP A 183 6.19 -15.59 5.92
C TRP A 183 4.95 -15.38 6.76
N TRP A 184 4.35 -14.18 6.65
CA TRP A 184 3.14 -13.77 7.37
C TRP A 184 2.07 -13.37 6.37
N GLY A 185 0.93 -14.06 6.42
CA GLY A 185 -0.15 -13.81 5.48
C GLY A 185 -1.27 -14.83 5.57
N ARG A 186 -2.23 -14.67 4.67
CA ARG A 186 -3.41 -15.54 4.61
C ARG A 186 -3.05 -16.89 3.98
N ARG A 187 -3.55 -17.96 4.60
CA ARG A 187 -3.50 -19.33 4.07
C ARG A 187 -4.77 -19.60 3.24
N VAL A 188 -4.81 -19.17 2.02
CA VAL A 188 -6.00 -19.37 1.17
C VAL A 188 -6.06 -20.80 0.62
N SER A 189 -4.92 -21.41 0.35
CA SER A 189 -4.79 -22.74 -0.26
C SER A 189 -5.37 -23.89 0.58
N LEU A 190 -5.47 -23.75 1.91
CA LEU A 190 -6.14 -24.76 2.75
C LEU A 190 -7.60 -25.02 2.39
N LEU A 191 -8.28 -24.00 1.82
CA LEU A 191 -9.67 -24.11 1.38
C LEU A 191 -9.81 -24.63 -0.07
N ARG A 192 -8.81 -24.35 -0.92
CA ARG A 192 -8.86 -24.66 -2.37
C ARG A 192 -8.12 -25.92 -2.77
N ASN A 193 -7.00 -26.24 -2.11
CA ASN A 193 -6.19 -27.42 -2.38
C ASN A 193 -5.48 -27.88 -1.10
N PRO A 194 -6.19 -28.54 -0.17
CA PRO A 194 -5.68 -28.89 1.14
C PRO A 194 -4.48 -29.86 1.08
N VAL A 195 -4.46 -30.77 0.11
CA VAL A 195 -3.37 -31.76 -0.02
C VAL A 195 -2.06 -31.08 -0.41
N ARG A 196 -2.06 -30.24 -1.43
CA ARG A 196 -0.87 -29.48 -1.84
C ARG A 196 -0.40 -28.50 -0.76
N ALA A 197 -1.33 -27.83 -0.10
CA ALA A 197 -1.02 -26.93 1.00
C ALA A 197 -0.39 -27.67 2.19
N TRP A 198 -0.82 -28.89 2.45
CA TRP A 198 -0.28 -29.74 3.51
C TRP A 198 1.11 -30.27 3.18
N LEU A 199 1.37 -30.63 1.92
CA LEU A 199 2.65 -31.17 1.44
C LEU A 199 3.72 -30.08 1.21
N SER A 200 3.33 -28.83 1.02
CA SER A 200 4.27 -27.73 0.71
C SER A 200 5.24 -27.48 1.88
N PRO A 201 6.56 -27.45 1.64
CA PRO A 201 7.57 -27.04 2.62
C PRO A 201 7.32 -25.64 3.17
N ALA A 202 6.78 -24.71 2.37
CA ALA A 202 6.45 -23.34 2.79
C ALA A 202 5.46 -23.28 3.97
N ARG A 203 4.73 -24.37 4.26
CA ARG A 203 3.92 -24.49 5.46
C ARG A 203 4.76 -24.36 6.74
N ARG A 204 5.99 -24.89 6.74
CA ARG A 204 6.91 -24.83 7.91
C ARG A 204 7.44 -23.40 8.11
N ALA A 205 7.53 -22.62 7.04
CA ALA A 205 7.94 -21.22 7.06
C ALA A 205 6.83 -20.25 7.49
N TRP A 206 5.60 -20.72 7.72
CA TRP A 206 4.51 -19.85 8.10
C TRP A 206 4.67 -19.32 9.53
N GLY A 207 4.94 -18.01 9.63
CA GLY A 207 5.14 -17.29 10.89
C GLY A 207 3.85 -16.81 11.55
N GLY A 208 2.69 -17.03 10.92
CA GLY A 208 1.38 -16.64 11.44
C GLY A 208 0.50 -15.90 10.44
N GLY A 209 -0.64 -15.40 10.92
CA GLY A 209 -1.56 -14.59 10.13
C GLY A 209 -0.96 -13.25 9.64
N PRO A 210 -1.73 -12.46 8.90
CA PRO A 210 -1.29 -11.15 8.43
C PRO A 210 -0.83 -10.25 9.58
N VAL A 211 0.24 -9.48 9.35
CA VAL A 211 0.80 -8.49 10.27
C VAL A 211 0.55 -7.08 9.75
N TRP A 212 0.20 -6.15 10.64
CA TRP A 212 -0.17 -4.77 10.33
C TRP A 212 0.33 -3.81 11.41
N GLY A 213 0.50 -2.54 11.06
CA GLY A 213 0.92 -1.51 12.00
C GLY A 213 2.20 -1.89 12.75
N PRO A 214 2.24 -1.80 14.10
CA PRO A 214 3.41 -2.14 14.90
C PRO A 214 3.92 -3.58 14.69
N SER A 215 3.01 -4.56 14.49
CA SER A 215 3.41 -5.95 14.22
C SER A 215 4.09 -6.12 12.86
N TYR A 216 3.69 -5.34 11.84
CA TYR A 216 4.37 -5.28 10.55
C TYR A 216 5.80 -4.73 10.70
N ALA A 217 5.94 -3.59 11.39
CA ALA A 217 7.23 -2.98 11.62
C ALA A 217 8.19 -3.90 12.40
N LYS A 218 7.68 -4.59 13.46
CA LYS A 218 8.47 -5.58 14.22
C LYS A 218 8.90 -6.76 13.35
N ALA A 219 8.02 -7.29 12.50
CA ALA A 219 8.36 -8.38 11.57
C ALA A 219 9.43 -7.93 10.55
N CYS A 220 9.32 -6.72 10.02
CA CYS A 220 10.32 -6.13 9.14
C CYS A 220 11.67 -5.91 9.83
N HIS A 221 11.65 -5.46 11.09
CA HIS A 221 12.88 -5.22 11.86
C HIS A 221 13.64 -6.51 12.21
N CYS A 222 12.90 -7.58 12.52
CA CYS A 222 13.48 -8.88 12.90
C CYS A 222 13.91 -9.73 11.69
N ALA A 223 13.44 -9.45 10.50
CA ALA A 223 13.86 -10.11 9.28
C ALA A 223 15.12 -9.43 8.72
N LYS A 224 16.19 -10.22 8.41
CA LYS A 224 17.41 -9.65 7.82
C LYS A 224 17.14 -9.15 6.40
N VAL A 225 16.35 -9.87 5.61
CA VAL A 225 15.93 -9.52 4.25
C VAL A 225 14.42 -9.59 4.16
N LEU A 226 13.76 -8.53 3.73
CA LEU A 226 12.34 -8.56 3.38
C LEU A 226 12.17 -8.77 1.89
N LEU A 227 11.75 -9.98 1.51
CA LEU A 227 11.51 -10.36 0.13
C LEU A 227 10.12 -9.95 -0.33
N THR A 228 10.04 -9.33 -1.49
CA THR A 228 8.77 -8.97 -2.12
C THR A 228 8.70 -9.47 -3.55
N LEU A 229 7.60 -10.16 -3.85
CA LEU A 229 7.25 -10.59 -5.20
C LEU A 229 5.85 -10.08 -5.50
N PRO A 230 5.70 -9.10 -6.41
CA PRO A 230 4.40 -8.61 -6.80
C PRO A 230 3.57 -9.71 -7.46
N PRO A 231 2.24 -9.73 -7.30
CA PRO A 231 1.38 -10.71 -7.94
C PRO A 231 1.46 -10.68 -9.47
N ASP A 232 1.56 -9.48 -10.01
CA ASP A 232 1.78 -9.23 -11.44
C ASP A 232 3.02 -8.35 -11.62
N PRO A 233 4.17 -8.95 -12.01
CA PRO A 233 5.39 -8.19 -12.22
C PRO A 233 5.37 -7.33 -13.49
N GLN A 234 4.49 -7.63 -14.43
CA GLN A 234 4.35 -6.88 -15.69
C GLN A 234 3.36 -5.70 -15.57
N ALA A 235 2.62 -5.61 -14.46
CA ALA A 235 1.71 -4.48 -14.25
C ALA A 235 2.48 -3.16 -14.32
N PRO A 236 2.06 -2.21 -15.17
CA PRO A 236 2.76 -0.96 -15.35
C PRO A 236 2.71 -0.09 -14.09
N GLY A 237 3.74 0.72 -13.87
CA GLY A 237 3.67 1.77 -12.85
C GLY A 237 4.47 1.55 -11.59
N GLY A 238 5.55 0.79 -11.67
CA GLY A 238 6.58 0.77 -10.64
C GLY A 238 6.18 0.02 -9.38
N LEU A 239 6.08 0.71 -8.27
CA LEU A 239 5.96 0.13 -6.94
C LEU A 239 4.53 0.19 -6.38
N SER A 240 4.21 -0.77 -5.53
CA SER A 240 3.03 -0.72 -4.67
C SER A 240 3.34 0.03 -3.37
N ASN A 241 2.30 0.49 -2.67
CA ASN A 241 2.45 1.10 -1.33
C ASN A 241 3.24 0.20 -0.35
N GLY A 242 3.19 -1.13 -0.52
CA GLY A 242 3.97 -2.06 0.29
C GLY A 242 5.48 -1.82 0.29
N ALA A 243 6.05 -1.26 -0.80
CA ALA A 243 7.45 -0.88 -0.84
C ALA A 243 7.75 0.28 0.13
N PHE A 244 6.90 1.32 0.12
CA PHE A 244 7.05 2.46 1.03
C PHE A 244 6.76 2.10 2.48
N MET A 245 5.85 1.16 2.73
CA MET A 245 5.65 0.62 4.07
C MET A 245 6.90 -0.10 4.57
N ALA A 246 7.48 -0.98 3.75
CA ALA A 246 8.65 -1.76 4.12
C ALA A 246 9.90 -0.88 4.33
N THR A 247 10.21 -0.04 3.37
CA THR A 247 11.37 0.87 3.48
C THR A 247 11.16 1.92 4.57
N GLY A 248 9.94 2.46 4.71
CA GLY A 248 9.61 3.45 5.73
C GLY A 248 9.77 2.97 7.17
N VAL A 249 9.62 1.67 7.42
CA VAL A 249 9.94 1.05 8.72
C VAL A 249 11.39 0.55 8.84
N GLY A 250 12.22 0.75 7.80
CA GLY A 250 13.64 0.42 7.81
C GLY A 250 13.97 -1.02 7.43
N ALA A 251 13.10 -1.73 6.74
CA ALA A 251 13.41 -3.06 6.23
C ALA A 251 14.45 -2.99 5.08
N PHE A 252 15.38 -3.94 5.03
CA PHE A 252 16.13 -4.20 3.81
C PHE A 252 15.19 -4.81 2.78
N TYR A 253 14.83 -4.04 1.76
CA TYR A 253 13.82 -4.39 0.77
C TYR A 253 14.45 -5.01 -0.47
N LEU A 254 14.22 -6.30 -0.67
CA LEU A 254 14.61 -7.05 -1.85
C LEU A 254 13.36 -7.42 -2.68
N SER A 255 13.28 -6.96 -3.91
CA SER A 255 12.07 -7.13 -4.73
C SER A 255 12.38 -7.67 -6.11
N LEU A 256 11.46 -8.48 -6.66
CA LEU A 256 11.45 -8.73 -8.09
C LEU A 256 11.33 -7.39 -8.82
N TYR A 257 12.22 -7.17 -9.80
CA TYR A 257 12.25 -5.96 -10.60
C TYR A 257 10.91 -5.67 -11.29
N ARG A 258 10.54 -4.41 -11.29
CA ARG A 258 9.41 -3.88 -12.05
C ARG A 258 9.82 -2.59 -12.73
N GLN A 259 9.43 -2.45 -13.98
CA GLN A 259 9.67 -1.22 -14.74
C GLN A 259 9.12 0.01 -14.00
N GLY A 260 9.94 1.02 -13.84
CA GLY A 260 9.61 2.27 -13.15
C GLY A 260 9.96 2.28 -11.66
N MET A 261 10.62 1.25 -11.11
CA MET A 261 11.14 1.30 -9.75
C MET A 261 12.15 2.45 -9.56
N GLU A 262 12.91 2.74 -10.59
CA GLU A 262 13.95 3.78 -10.63
C GLU A 262 13.37 5.20 -10.48
N GLU A 263 12.10 5.39 -10.74
CA GLU A 263 11.43 6.68 -10.47
C GLU A 263 11.34 7.00 -8.98
N PHE A 264 11.39 5.97 -8.14
CA PHE A 264 11.17 6.07 -6.70
C PHE A 264 12.44 5.90 -5.88
N PHE A 265 13.30 4.94 -6.28
CA PHE A 265 14.48 4.54 -5.53
C PHE A 265 15.70 4.36 -6.43
N ASP A 266 16.88 4.64 -5.87
CA ASP A 266 18.17 4.28 -6.45
C ASP A 266 18.42 2.79 -6.19
N LEU A 267 18.36 1.99 -7.28
CA LEU A 267 18.49 0.53 -7.18
C LEU A 267 19.93 0.14 -6.82
N GLY A 268 20.07 -0.77 -5.87
CA GLY A 268 21.34 -1.21 -5.29
C GLY A 268 21.81 -0.33 -4.11
N ARG A 269 21.27 0.88 -3.96
CA ARG A 269 21.64 1.81 -2.90
C ARG A 269 20.52 2.06 -1.88
N GLU A 270 19.27 2.18 -2.31
CA GLU A 270 18.10 2.47 -1.46
C GLU A 270 17.18 1.26 -1.34
N VAL A 271 17.10 0.45 -2.39
CA VAL A 271 16.43 -0.85 -2.45
C VAL A 271 17.19 -1.77 -3.39
N VAL A 272 16.98 -3.08 -3.26
CA VAL A 272 17.63 -4.06 -4.14
C VAL A 272 16.58 -4.76 -5.00
N ALA A 273 16.84 -4.84 -6.30
CA ALA A 273 16.00 -5.57 -7.26
C ALA A 273 16.71 -6.82 -7.76
N PHE A 274 15.94 -7.82 -8.16
CA PHE A 274 16.38 -9.02 -8.87
C PHE A 274 15.44 -9.33 -10.02
N HIS A 275 15.92 -10.04 -11.06
CA HIS A 275 15.15 -10.31 -12.28
C HIS A 275 14.65 -11.76 -12.35
N ASP A 276 15.38 -12.70 -11.75
CA ASP A 276 15.05 -14.12 -11.74
C ASP A 276 15.36 -14.79 -10.38
N GLU A 277 15.06 -16.08 -10.27
CA GLU A 277 15.23 -16.83 -9.03
C GLU A 277 16.69 -17.05 -8.63
N ASP A 278 17.59 -17.22 -9.61
CA ASP A 278 19.01 -17.42 -9.32
C ASP A 278 19.65 -16.13 -8.83
N GLU A 279 19.36 -14.99 -9.47
CA GLU A 279 19.77 -13.67 -8.99
C GLU A 279 19.18 -13.36 -7.60
N MET A 280 17.94 -13.76 -7.33
CA MET A 280 17.35 -13.65 -5.99
C MET A 280 18.20 -14.38 -4.95
N VAL A 281 18.58 -15.64 -5.24
CA VAL A 281 19.38 -16.47 -4.32
C VAL A 281 20.78 -15.86 -4.12
N GLU A 282 21.42 -15.40 -5.20
CA GLU A 282 22.74 -14.74 -5.12
C GLU A 282 22.69 -13.47 -4.25
N LYS A 283 21.70 -12.60 -4.46
CA LYS A 283 21.52 -11.38 -3.67
C LYS A 283 21.22 -11.67 -2.20
N VAL A 284 20.35 -12.64 -1.91
CA VAL A 284 20.09 -13.06 -0.52
C VAL A 284 21.39 -13.55 0.13
N ARG A 285 22.16 -14.43 -0.53
CA ARG A 285 23.45 -14.92 -0.02
C ARG A 285 24.43 -13.80 0.24
N TYR A 286 24.54 -12.87 -0.70
CA TYR A 286 25.43 -11.73 -0.59
C TYR A 286 25.07 -10.86 0.63
N TYR A 287 23.84 -10.39 0.71
CA TYR A 287 23.45 -9.47 1.77
C TYR A 287 23.29 -10.12 3.15
N LEU A 288 23.13 -11.43 3.23
CA LEU A 288 23.21 -12.13 4.52
C LEU A 288 24.63 -12.16 5.08
N SER A 289 25.67 -12.16 4.21
CA SER A 289 27.09 -12.13 4.60
C SER A 289 27.68 -10.72 4.69
N HIS A 290 26.99 -9.68 4.17
CA HIS A 290 27.44 -8.28 4.16
C HIS A 290 26.47 -7.41 4.97
N GLU A 291 26.50 -7.58 6.30
CA GLU A 291 25.54 -6.94 7.20
C GLU A 291 25.61 -5.41 7.18
N GLU A 292 26.81 -4.84 7.15
CA GLU A 292 26.99 -3.38 7.14
C GLU A 292 26.38 -2.76 5.89
N GLU A 293 26.64 -3.34 4.73
CA GLU A 293 26.07 -2.88 3.46
C GLU A 293 24.55 -3.05 3.42
N ARG A 294 24.03 -4.20 3.90
CA ARG A 294 22.60 -4.44 4.03
C ARG A 294 21.91 -3.37 4.89
N ARG A 295 22.53 -3.01 6.03
CA ARG A 295 22.03 -1.96 6.92
C ARG A 295 22.08 -0.58 6.27
N ALA A 296 23.16 -0.28 5.54
CA ALA A 296 23.32 0.99 4.83
C ALA A 296 22.22 1.17 3.76
N VAL A 297 21.95 0.13 2.97
CA VAL A 297 20.87 0.14 1.97
C VAL A 297 19.50 0.32 2.62
N ALA A 298 19.22 -0.41 3.71
CA ALA A 298 17.96 -0.30 4.43
C ALA A 298 17.73 1.12 4.99
N GLU A 299 18.76 1.73 5.57
CA GLU A 299 18.67 3.09 6.09
C GLU A 299 18.53 4.13 4.97
N ALA A 300 19.25 3.99 3.85
CA ALA A 300 19.08 4.86 2.69
C ALA A 300 17.67 4.80 2.13
N GLY A 301 17.10 3.58 1.97
CA GLY A 301 15.71 3.39 1.55
C GLY A 301 14.70 3.99 2.52
N ARG A 302 14.97 3.90 3.84
CA ARG A 302 14.16 4.53 4.87
C ARG A 302 14.18 6.06 4.77
N GLN A 303 15.35 6.66 4.66
CA GLN A 303 15.50 8.11 4.50
C GLN A 303 14.81 8.60 3.23
N ARG A 304 14.98 7.90 2.12
CA ARG A 304 14.29 8.20 0.86
C ARG A 304 12.78 8.22 1.03
N THR A 305 12.22 7.19 1.67
CA THR A 305 10.78 7.05 1.88
C THR A 305 10.24 8.11 2.84
N LEU A 306 10.86 8.30 3.99
CA LEU A 306 10.41 9.27 4.97
C LEU A 306 10.53 10.71 4.46
N GLY A 307 11.52 11.00 3.62
CA GLY A 307 11.70 12.31 3.01
C GLY A 307 10.74 12.64 1.87
N ASN A 308 10.13 11.62 1.20
CA ASN A 308 9.40 11.86 -0.05
C ASN A 308 8.06 11.11 -0.19
N TYR A 309 7.90 9.96 0.46
CA TYR A 309 6.80 9.03 0.18
C TYR A 309 6.00 8.66 1.43
N THR A 310 5.64 9.68 2.23
CA THR A 310 4.66 9.53 3.32
C THR A 310 3.28 9.98 2.86
N ASN A 311 2.23 9.54 3.55
CA ASN A 311 0.88 10.04 3.31
C ASN A 311 0.77 11.55 3.58
N HIS A 312 1.62 12.11 4.46
CA HIS A 312 1.73 13.56 4.65
C HIS A 312 2.19 14.28 3.37
N HIS A 313 3.19 13.74 2.67
CA HIS A 313 3.64 14.28 1.38
C HIS A 313 2.54 14.18 0.33
N ALA A 314 1.84 13.03 0.28
CA ALA A 314 0.71 12.84 -0.62
C ALA A 314 -0.40 13.87 -0.37
N PHE A 315 -0.81 14.09 0.87
CA PHE A 315 -1.86 15.07 1.19
C PHE A 315 -1.40 16.51 0.98
N ARG A 316 -0.17 16.88 1.34
CA ARG A 316 0.35 18.23 1.01
C ARG A 316 0.32 18.48 -0.50
N ARG A 317 0.73 17.49 -1.29
CA ARG A 317 0.65 17.56 -2.76
C ARG A 317 -0.80 17.67 -3.24
N LEU A 318 -1.70 16.85 -2.69
CA LEU A 318 -3.14 16.92 -3.01
C LEU A 318 -3.69 18.33 -2.75
N PHE A 319 -3.40 18.88 -1.57
CA PHE A 319 -3.86 20.24 -1.22
C PHE A 319 -3.29 21.32 -2.15
N SER A 320 -2.04 21.17 -2.58
CA SER A 320 -1.43 22.06 -3.57
C SER A 320 -2.13 21.97 -4.93
N ILE A 321 -2.46 20.75 -5.40
CA ILE A 321 -3.20 20.53 -6.65
C ILE A 321 -4.59 21.19 -6.56
N ILE A 322 -5.32 20.97 -5.47
CA ILE A 322 -6.65 21.56 -5.23
C ILE A 322 -6.58 23.07 -5.25
N ALA A 323 -5.63 23.67 -4.54
CA ALA A 323 -5.45 25.13 -4.48
C ALA A 323 -5.12 25.75 -5.84
N GLY A 324 -4.27 25.06 -6.63
CA GLY A 324 -3.93 25.50 -8.00
C GLY A 324 -5.10 25.44 -8.99
N ARG A 325 -6.16 24.70 -8.66
CA ARG A 325 -7.41 24.59 -9.46
C ARG A 325 -8.54 25.49 -8.93
N GLY A 326 -8.26 26.39 -7.99
CA GLY A 326 -9.27 27.26 -7.38
C GLY A 326 -10.19 26.55 -6.39
N GLY A 327 -9.87 25.31 -6.02
CA GLY A 327 -10.61 24.56 -4.99
C GLY A 327 -10.36 25.13 -3.58
N PRO A 328 -10.99 24.54 -2.56
CA PRO A 328 -10.86 25.04 -1.19
C PRO A 328 -9.38 25.02 -0.74
N ARG A 329 -8.88 26.13 -0.19
CA ARG A 329 -7.51 26.24 0.33
C ARG A 329 -7.34 25.45 1.62
N ALA A 330 -6.20 24.77 1.77
CA ALA A 330 -5.84 24.00 2.95
C ALA A 330 -5.45 24.85 4.14
#